data_0a4e7328bde1938f57bc0ea32a9f138d
#
_entry.id   0a4e7328bde1938f57bc0ea32a9f138d
#
_cell.length_a   1.000
_cell.length_b   1.000
_cell.length_c   1.000
_cell.angle_alpha   90.00
_cell.angle_beta   90.00
_cell.angle_gamma   90.00
#
_symmetry.space_group_name_H-M   'P 1'
#
loop_
_entity.id
_entity.type
_entity.pdbx_description
1 polymer ?
#
loop_
_entity_poly.entity_id
_entity_poly.type
_entity_poly.pdbx_seq_one_letter_code
_entity_poly.pdbx_strand_id
1 'polypeptide(L)'
;MNNLELEKMANEIRKDIVTAVHSAKSGHPGGSLSSADIFTYLYFEEMNVDPANPKWEDRDRFVLSKGHVAPGLYSTLAEKGYFPKEDLKTLRHTGSYLQGHPDMKHIPGIDMSSGSLGQGVSAAVGMAAAGKYDKKDYRVYTLTGDGEIQEGQIWEAAMWAGHRKLDNLVVIVDNNNLQIDGSVEDVCSPYPINKKFEAFNFHVINIDGNDFDQIRAAFKEARETKGMPTAIIAKTVKGKGVSFMENAAGWHGKAPNDEEYEIAMADLEKAGEALCQK
;
A
#
# COMPACT_ATOMS: atom_id res chain seq x y z
N MET A 1 -2.43 -18.06 4.83
CA MET A 1 -1.47 -17.95 5.98
C MET A 1 -2.25 -17.65 7.25
N ASN A 2 -1.77 -18.13 8.42
CA ASN A 2 -2.31 -17.67 9.70
C ASN A 2 -1.73 -16.28 10.06
N ASN A 3 -2.27 -15.63 11.11
CA ASN A 3 -1.84 -14.27 11.45
C ASN A 3 -0.35 -14.19 11.83
N LEU A 4 0.18 -15.18 12.55
CA LEU A 4 1.60 -15.20 12.92
C LEU A 4 2.52 -15.28 11.69
N GLU A 5 2.14 -16.06 10.67
CA GLU A 5 2.88 -16.13 9.41
C GLU A 5 2.83 -14.80 8.67
N LEU A 6 1.69 -14.11 8.68
CA LEU A 6 1.54 -12.78 8.09
C LEU A 6 2.34 -11.72 8.86
N GLU A 7 2.32 -11.75 10.21
CA GLU A 7 3.13 -10.86 11.05
C GLU A 7 4.63 -11.02 10.76
N LYS A 8 5.11 -12.28 10.63
CA LYS A 8 6.50 -12.57 10.27
C LYS A 8 6.85 -12.05 8.88
N MET A 9 6.00 -12.31 7.88
CA MET A 9 6.21 -11.83 6.52
C MET A 9 6.22 -10.29 6.47
N ALA A 10 5.30 -9.62 7.14
CA ALA A 10 5.28 -8.17 7.22
C ALA A 10 6.55 -7.59 7.88
N ASN A 11 7.11 -8.30 8.85
CA ASN A 11 8.38 -7.91 9.47
C ASN A 11 9.56 -8.05 8.50
N GLU A 12 9.63 -9.13 7.71
CA GLU A 12 10.65 -9.28 6.66
C GLU A 12 10.51 -8.19 5.58
N ILE A 13 9.29 -7.89 5.12
CA ILE A 13 9.03 -6.78 4.20
C ILE A 13 9.53 -5.45 4.78
N ARG A 14 9.36 -5.20 6.08
CA ARG A 14 9.89 -3.99 6.74
C ARG A 14 11.42 -3.94 6.72
N LYS A 15 12.11 -5.04 6.95
CA LYS A 15 13.59 -5.12 6.83
C LYS A 15 14.04 -4.80 5.41
N ASP A 16 13.33 -5.32 4.42
CA ASP A 16 13.60 -5.08 3.01
C ASP A 16 13.39 -3.61 2.62
N ILE A 17 12.32 -2.97 3.12
CA ILE A 17 12.06 -1.54 2.93
C ILE A 17 13.24 -0.72 3.45
N VAL A 18 13.66 -0.97 4.69
CA VAL A 18 14.76 -0.24 5.32
C VAL A 18 16.06 -0.46 4.54
N THR A 19 16.35 -1.70 4.14
CA THR A 19 17.54 -2.05 3.35
C THR A 19 17.54 -1.37 1.97
N ALA A 20 16.42 -1.39 1.26
CA ALA A 20 16.32 -0.77 -0.06
C ALA A 20 16.49 0.75 0.00
N VAL A 21 15.84 1.41 0.96
CA VAL A 21 15.92 2.88 1.12
C VAL A 21 17.29 3.31 1.60
N HIS A 22 17.92 2.54 2.51
CA HIS A 22 19.29 2.79 2.96
C HIS A 22 20.30 2.66 1.81
N SER A 23 20.23 1.57 1.03
CA SER A 23 21.10 1.35 -0.12
C SER A 23 20.99 2.47 -1.17
N ALA A 24 19.77 2.92 -1.43
CA ALA A 24 19.49 4.01 -2.35
C ALA A 24 19.91 5.39 -1.85
N LYS A 25 20.15 5.55 -0.54
CA LYS A 25 20.33 6.85 0.15
C LYS A 25 19.21 7.84 -0.18
N SER A 26 18.06 7.33 -0.55
CA SER A 26 16.89 8.10 -1.00
C SER A 26 15.65 7.21 -0.97
N GLY A 27 14.50 7.75 -0.60
CA GLY A 27 13.23 7.02 -0.62
C GLY A 27 12.28 7.45 0.49
N HIS A 28 11.18 6.74 0.60
CA HIS A 28 10.07 7.09 1.49
C HIS A 28 9.80 5.94 2.48
N PRO A 29 10.59 5.80 3.56
CA PRO A 29 10.43 4.68 4.50
C PRO A 29 9.14 4.78 5.31
N GLY A 30 8.77 5.96 5.81
CA GLY A 30 7.66 6.11 6.74
C GLY A 30 6.34 5.56 6.21
N GLY A 31 5.93 5.96 5.01
CA GLY A 31 4.70 5.48 4.36
C GLY A 31 4.80 4.06 3.83
N SER A 32 6.01 3.57 3.51
CA SER A 32 6.24 2.17 3.13
C SER A 32 6.06 1.24 4.33
N LEU A 33 6.62 1.61 5.48
CA LEU A 33 6.51 0.86 6.73
C LEU A 33 5.07 0.83 7.28
N SER A 34 4.31 1.94 7.18
CA SER A 34 2.91 1.97 7.62
C SER A 34 2.03 1.02 6.83
N SER A 35 2.36 0.80 5.56
CA SER A 35 1.55 0.01 4.62
C SER A 35 1.96 -1.47 4.57
N ALA A 36 3.01 -1.89 5.26
CA ALA A 36 3.58 -3.24 5.13
C ALA A 36 2.58 -4.36 5.43
N ASP A 37 1.74 -4.22 6.47
CA ASP A 37 0.73 -5.23 6.84
C ASP A 37 -0.36 -5.33 5.75
N ILE A 38 -0.80 -4.20 5.21
CA ILE A 38 -1.79 -4.13 4.12
C ILE A 38 -1.22 -4.79 2.86
N PHE A 39 0.02 -4.47 2.46
CA PHE A 39 0.69 -5.11 1.33
C PHE A 39 0.82 -6.62 1.54
N THR A 40 1.24 -7.02 2.74
CA THR A 40 1.38 -8.45 3.08
C THR A 40 0.05 -9.16 2.90
N TYR A 41 -1.04 -8.65 3.48
CA TYR A 41 -2.33 -9.31 3.35
C TYR A 41 -2.80 -9.37 1.90
N LEU A 42 -2.70 -8.27 1.16
CA LEU A 42 -3.10 -8.20 -0.25
C LEU A 42 -2.41 -9.28 -1.10
N TYR A 43 -1.08 -9.35 -1.05
CA TYR A 43 -0.32 -10.22 -1.95
C TYR A 43 -0.24 -11.67 -1.49
N PHE A 44 -0.37 -11.95 -0.19
CA PHE A 44 -0.20 -13.31 0.34
C PHE A 44 -1.51 -14.01 0.67
N GLU A 45 -2.64 -13.28 0.80
CA GLU A 45 -3.94 -13.84 1.15
C GLU A 45 -5.09 -13.41 0.23
N GLU A 46 -5.18 -12.13 -0.12
CA GLU A 46 -6.38 -11.57 -0.74
C GLU A 46 -6.39 -11.72 -2.25
N MET A 47 -5.31 -11.30 -2.90
CA MET A 47 -5.28 -11.14 -4.35
C MET A 47 -4.99 -12.46 -5.06
N ASN A 48 -5.74 -12.70 -6.12
CA ASN A 48 -5.47 -13.78 -7.06
C ASN A 48 -4.41 -13.32 -8.06
N VAL A 49 -3.14 -13.58 -7.77
CA VAL A 49 -1.97 -13.21 -8.57
C VAL A 49 -0.96 -14.34 -8.65
N ASP A 50 -0.25 -14.43 -9.77
CA ASP A 50 0.78 -15.43 -10.02
C ASP A 50 2.11 -14.76 -10.42
N PRO A 51 3.16 -14.82 -9.59
CA PRO A 51 4.47 -14.28 -9.94
C PRO A 51 5.10 -14.92 -11.17
N ALA A 52 4.80 -16.18 -11.46
CA ALA A 52 5.28 -16.88 -12.66
C ALA A 52 4.59 -16.40 -13.94
N ASN A 53 3.39 -15.80 -13.81
CA ASN A 53 2.64 -15.22 -14.91
C ASN A 53 2.14 -13.80 -14.57
N PRO A 54 3.04 -12.80 -14.44
CA PRO A 54 2.70 -11.46 -13.97
C PRO A 54 1.76 -10.70 -14.91
N LYS A 55 1.55 -11.20 -16.13
CA LYS A 55 0.65 -10.61 -17.14
C LYS A 55 -0.64 -11.40 -17.33
N TRP A 56 -0.94 -12.35 -16.44
CA TRP A 56 -2.18 -13.11 -16.51
C TRP A 56 -3.40 -12.17 -16.56
N GLU A 57 -4.23 -12.35 -17.56
CA GLU A 57 -5.32 -11.40 -17.85
C GLU A 57 -6.43 -11.40 -16.79
N ASP A 58 -6.69 -12.53 -16.15
CA ASP A 58 -7.75 -12.67 -15.15
C ASP A 58 -7.26 -12.48 -13.70
N ARG A 59 -5.98 -12.07 -13.52
CA ARG A 59 -5.46 -11.73 -12.19
C ARG A 59 -6.18 -10.53 -11.59
N ASP A 60 -6.17 -10.40 -10.28
CA ASP A 60 -6.53 -9.14 -9.63
C ASP A 60 -5.53 -8.03 -9.97
N ARG A 61 -5.94 -6.78 -9.79
CA ARG A 61 -5.11 -5.59 -10.08
C ARG A 61 -4.85 -4.81 -8.81
N PHE A 62 -3.61 -4.34 -8.67
CA PHE A 62 -3.24 -3.43 -7.60
C PHE A 62 -2.61 -2.16 -8.14
N VAL A 63 -3.17 -1.00 -7.74
CA VAL A 63 -2.63 0.32 -8.09
C VAL A 63 -2.14 1.01 -6.82
N LEU A 64 -0.82 1.21 -6.72
CA LEU A 64 -0.23 2.01 -5.66
C LEU A 64 -0.41 3.50 -6.01
N SER A 65 -1.50 4.14 -5.53
CA SER A 65 -1.80 5.54 -5.85
C SER A 65 -0.76 6.48 -5.23
N LYS A 66 -0.42 6.30 -3.95
CA LYS A 66 0.71 6.98 -3.31
C LYS A 66 2.05 6.38 -3.76
N GLY A 67 2.39 6.59 -5.03
CA GLY A 67 3.51 5.92 -5.71
C GLY A 67 4.87 6.08 -5.05
N HIS A 68 5.06 7.11 -4.21
CA HIS A 68 6.30 7.35 -3.47
C HIS A 68 6.63 6.22 -2.47
N VAL A 69 5.65 5.43 -2.01
CA VAL A 69 5.91 4.27 -1.15
C VAL A 69 6.24 2.99 -1.95
N ALA A 70 6.76 3.16 -3.17
CA ALA A 70 7.28 2.09 -4.00
C ALA A 70 8.22 1.12 -3.27
N PRO A 71 9.11 1.54 -2.33
CA PRO A 71 9.93 0.58 -1.57
C PRO A 71 9.10 -0.49 -0.87
N GLY A 72 7.92 -0.14 -0.31
CA GLY A 72 7.01 -1.12 0.31
C GLY A 72 6.45 -2.12 -0.68
N LEU A 73 5.97 -1.63 -1.82
CA LEU A 73 5.44 -2.50 -2.87
C LEU A 73 6.54 -3.40 -3.47
N TYR A 74 7.73 -2.86 -3.74
CA TYR A 74 8.84 -3.64 -4.31
C TYR A 74 9.32 -4.74 -3.35
N SER A 75 9.45 -4.44 -2.06
CA SER A 75 9.79 -5.43 -1.05
C SER A 75 8.75 -6.56 -1.02
N THR A 76 7.47 -6.22 -1.10
CA THR A 76 6.38 -7.20 -1.15
C THR A 76 6.43 -8.05 -2.42
N LEU A 77 6.69 -7.43 -3.58
CA LEU A 77 6.80 -8.16 -4.85
C LEU A 77 8.01 -9.09 -4.88
N ALA A 78 9.14 -8.66 -4.31
CA ALA A 78 10.34 -9.50 -4.19
C ALA A 78 10.07 -10.72 -3.28
N GLU A 79 9.48 -10.52 -2.10
CA GLU A 79 9.09 -11.59 -1.18
C GLU A 79 8.03 -12.54 -1.79
N LYS A 80 7.16 -12.01 -2.65
CA LYS A 80 6.19 -12.82 -3.40
C LYS A 80 6.83 -13.60 -4.55
N GLY A 81 8.06 -13.24 -4.97
CA GLY A 81 8.83 -13.95 -6.00
C GLY A 81 8.68 -13.40 -7.43
N TYR A 82 8.28 -12.14 -7.59
CA TYR A 82 8.23 -11.50 -8.91
C TYR A 82 9.61 -11.19 -9.48
N PHE A 83 10.60 -10.95 -8.63
CA PHE A 83 12.00 -10.71 -8.98
C PHE A 83 12.92 -11.02 -7.79
N PRO A 84 14.26 -11.15 -8.01
CA PRO A 84 15.19 -11.47 -6.94
C PRO A 84 15.22 -10.40 -5.83
N LYS A 85 15.22 -10.84 -4.58
CA LYS A 85 15.26 -9.96 -3.40
C LYS A 85 16.50 -9.07 -3.38
N GLU A 86 17.62 -9.57 -3.89
CA GLU A 86 18.88 -8.85 -3.98
C GLU A 86 18.77 -7.56 -4.82
N ASP A 87 17.87 -7.53 -5.78
CA ASP A 87 17.66 -6.37 -6.65
C ASP A 87 17.12 -5.15 -5.88
N LEU A 88 16.52 -5.35 -4.71
CA LEU A 88 16.05 -4.26 -3.84
C LEU A 88 17.19 -3.28 -3.48
N LYS A 89 18.43 -3.76 -3.39
CA LYS A 89 19.62 -2.94 -3.13
C LYS A 89 19.98 -2.01 -4.30
N THR A 90 19.35 -2.22 -5.46
CA THR A 90 19.58 -1.37 -6.64
C THR A 90 18.53 -0.27 -6.79
N LEU A 91 17.61 -0.13 -5.83
CA LEU A 91 16.56 0.89 -5.84
C LEU A 91 17.13 2.26 -6.20
N ARG A 92 16.57 2.93 -7.22
CA ARG A 92 16.96 4.25 -7.70
C ARG A 92 18.41 4.38 -8.22
N HIS A 93 19.17 3.30 -8.29
CA HIS A 93 20.51 3.37 -8.90
C HIS A 93 20.39 3.52 -10.42
N THR A 94 21.38 4.19 -11.00
CA THR A 94 21.45 4.35 -12.47
C THR A 94 21.49 2.98 -13.14
N GLY A 95 20.58 2.76 -14.10
CA GLY A 95 20.45 1.48 -14.81
C GLY A 95 19.58 0.43 -14.13
N SER A 96 19.15 0.65 -12.88
CA SER A 96 18.18 -0.23 -12.23
C SER A 96 16.78 -0.07 -12.83
N TYR A 97 16.03 -1.16 -12.91
CA TYR A 97 14.61 -1.12 -13.25
C TYR A 97 13.73 -0.70 -12.06
N LEU A 98 14.23 -0.80 -10.81
CA LEU A 98 13.52 -0.38 -9.60
C LEU A 98 13.59 1.13 -9.44
N GLN A 99 12.66 1.81 -10.09
CA GLN A 99 12.55 3.27 -10.10
C GLN A 99 12.00 3.81 -8.77
N GLY A 100 12.15 5.12 -8.54
CA GLY A 100 11.65 5.78 -7.32
C GLY A 100 10.13 5.77 -7.16
N HIS A 101 9.40 5.50 -8.25
CA HIS A 101 7.95 5.31 -8.32
C HIS A 101 7.66 4.09 -9.18
N PRO A 102 6.48 3.43 -9.03
CA PRO A 102 6.13 2.24 -9.81
C PRO A 102 6.19 2.49 -11.33
N ASP A 103 6.81 1.56 -12.05
CA ASP A 103 6.85 1.58 -13.51
C ASP A 103 6.32 0.24 -14.07
N MET A 104 5.11 0.30 -14.65
CA MET A 104 4.42 -0.88 -15.20
C MET A 104 5.10 -1.48 -16.44
N LYS A 105 6.01 -0.74 -17.09
CA LYS A 105 6.67 -1.22 -18.30
C LYS A 105 7.87 -2.12 -18.00
N HIS A 106 8.55 -1.87 -16.88
CA HIS A 106 9.83 -2.52 -16.59
C HIS A 106 9.81 -3.39 -15.34
N ILE A 107 8.84 -3.20 -14.42
CA ILE A 107 8.81 -3.93 -13.15
C ILE A 107 7.70 -5.00 -13.18
N PRO A 108 8.04 -6.29 -13.07
CA PRO A 108 7.04 -7.35 -13.00
C PRO A 108 6.10 -7.17 -11.81
N GLY A 109 4.80 -7.39 -12.01
CA GLY A 109 3.78 -7.25 -10.95
C GLY A 109 3.26 -5.84 -10.70
N ILE A 110 3.76 -4.83 -11.43
CA ILE A 110 3.23 -3.46 -11.40
C ILE A 110 2.14 -3.30 -12.46
N ASP A 111 0.93 -2.95 -12.03
CA ASP A 111 -0.22 -2.78 -12.91
C ASP A 111 -0.36 -1.36 -13.48
N MET A 112 0.18 -0.36 -12.79
CA MET A 112 0.10 1.04 -13.21
C MET A 112 1.33 1.84 -12.76
N SER A 113 1.92 2.60 -13.69
CA SER A 113 2.91 3.62 -13.33
C SER A 113 2.22 4.75 -12.59
N SER A 114 2.70 5.08 -11.39
CA SER A 114 2.12 6.10 -10.53
C SER A 114 3.21 7.03 -9.97
N GLY A 115 2.81 8.06 -9.22
CA GLY A 115 3.76 9.03 -8.63
C GLY A 115 3.13 10.41 -8.47
N SER A 116 2.32 10.86 -9.43
CA SER A 116 1.47 12.04 -9.27
C SER A 116 0.28 11.66 -8.41
N LEU A 117 0.18 12.24 -7.21
CA LEU A 117 -0.84 11.88 -6.22
C LEU A 117 -2.26 12.06 -6.78
N GLY A 118 -3.15 11.16 -6.41
CA GLY A 118 -4.54 11.13 -6.87
C GLY A 118 -4.76 10.42 -8.21
N GLN A 119 -3.76 10.36 -9.11
CA GLN A 119 -3.90 9.78 -10.46
C GLN A 119 -4.17 8.27 -10.41
N GLY A 120 -3.55 7.57 -9.46
CA GLY A 120 -3.67 6.11 -9.37
C GLY A 120 -5.10 5.65 -9.12
N VAL A 121 -5.88 6.37 -8.31
CA VAL A 121 -7.28 6.02 -8.04
C VAL A 121 -8.12 6.08 -9.32
N SER A 122 -7.93 7.11 -10.16
CA SER A 122 -8.63 7.21 -11.45
C SER A 122 -8.31 6.05 -12.38
N ALA A 123 -7.02 5.64 -12.43
CA ALA A 123 -6.62 4.46 -13.19
C ALA A 123 -7.27 3.17 -12.65
N ALA A 124 -7.29 2.99 -11.33
CA ALA A 124 -7.94 1.85 -10.68
C ALA A 124 -9.45 1.80 -10.99
N VAL A 125 -10.13 2.95 -10.95
CA VAL A 125 -11.55 3.08 -11.34
C VAL A 125 -11.76 2.67 -12.79
N GLY A 126 -10.87 3.08 -13.70
CA GLY A 126 -10.90 2.67 -15.11
C GLY A 126 -10.71 1.16 -15.28
N MET A 127 -9.77 0.55 -14.57
CA MET A 127 -9.55 -0.90 -14.59
C MET A 127 -10.77 -1.68 -14.05
N ALA A 128 -11.38 -1.20 -12.96
CA ALA A 128 -12.57 -1.82 -12.39
C ALA A 128 -13.77 -1.74 -13.35
N ALA A 129 -13.93 -0.60 -14.03
CA ALA A 129 -14.95 -0.42 -15.04
C ALA A 129 -14.74 -1.34 -16.25
N ALA A 130 -13.50 -1.47 -16.72
CA ALA A 130 -13.14 -2.37 -17.82
C ALA A 130 -13.49 -3.83 -17.46
N GLY A 131 -13.11 -4.28 -16.25
CA GLY A 131 -13.46 -5.63 -15.77
C GLY A 131 -14.98 -5.89 -15.80
N LYS A 132 -15.76 -4.93 -15.33
CA LYS A 132 -17.23 -5.04 -15.38
C LYS A 132 -17.77 -5.05 -16.81
N TYR A 133 -17.22 -4.21 -17.68
CA TYR A 133 -17.61 -4.16 -19.10
C TYR A 133 -17.30 -5.47 -19.81
N ASP A 134 -16.12 -6.03 -19.58
CA ASP A 134 -15.65 -7.28 -20.18
C ASP A 134 -16.20 -8.54 -19.47
N LYS A 135 -17.04 -8.36 -18.42
CA LYS A 135 -17.61 -9.45 -17.61
C LYS A 135 -16.55 -10.37 -17.00
N LYS A 136 -15.44 -9.76 -16.54
CA LYS A 136 -14.35 -10.41 -15.83
C LYS A 136 -14.62 -10.39 -14.32
N ASP A 137 -14.14 -11.41 -13.62
CA ASP A 137 -14.34 -11.56 -12.16
C ASP A 137 -13.26 -10.94 -11.33
N TYR A 138 -12.17 -10.41 -11.94
CA TYR A 138 -11.08 -9.81 -11.19
C TYR A 138 -11.51 -8.57 -10.40
N ARG A 139 -10.84 -8.37 -9.29
CA ARG A 139 -11.00 -7.21 -8.43
C ARG A 139 -9.85 -6.23 -8.64
N VAL A 140 -10.10 -4.99 -8.29
CA VAL A 140 -9.12 -3.90 -8.35
C VAL A 140 -8.98 -3.27 -6.97
N TYR A 141 -7.74 -3.23 -6.49
CA TYR A 141 -7.38 -2.63 -5.23
C TYR A 141 -6.50 -1.40 -5.48
N THR A 142 -6.68 -0.35 -4.71
CA THR A 142 -5.80 0.82 -4.76
C THR A 142 -5.49 1.30 -3.35
N LEU A 143 -4.24 1.68 -3.11
CA LEU A 143 -3.78 2.22 -1.83
C LEU A 143 -3.44 3.69 -1.98
N THR A 144 -4.12 4.52 -1.19
CA THR A 144 -3.91 5.97 -1.08
C THR A 144 -3.32 6.33 0.27
N GLY A 145 -2.78 7.54 0.39
CA GLY A 145 -2.49 8.18 1.67
C GLY A 145 -3.61 9.13 2.10
N ASP A 146 -3.72 9.39 3.39
CA ASP A 146 -4.65 10.37 3.95
C ASP A 146 -4.34 11.81 3.50
N GLY A 147 -3.07 12.18 3.34
CA GLY A 147 -2.67 13.42 2.69
C GLY A 147 -2.96 13.44 1.19
N GLU A 148 -2.84 12.29 0.51
CA GLU A 148 -3.14 12.18 -0.92
C GLU A 148 -4.62 12.44 -1.25
N ILE A 149 -5.54 12.05 -0.38
CA ILE A 149 -6.97 12.28 -0.63
C ILE A 149 -7.39 13.75 -0.53
N GLN A 150 -6.47 14.68 -0.26
CA GLN A 150 -6.69 16.11 -0.42
C GLN A 150 -6.78 16.51 -1.91
N GLU A 151 -6.24 15.68 -2.81
CA GLU A 151 -6.34 15.89 -4.26
C GLU A 151 -7.80 15.77 -4.74
N GLY A 152 -8.29 16.80 -5.47
CA GLY A 152 -9.67 16.84 -5.98
C GLY A 152 -10.03 15.66 -6.87
N GLN A 153 -9.07 15.16 -7.63
CA GLN A 153 -9.24 14.02 -8.54
C GLN A 153 -9.67 12.73 -7.83
N ILE A 154 -9.27 12.52 -6.57
CA ILE A 154 -9.76 11.38 -5.77
C ILE A 154 -11.29 11.40 -5.66
N TRP A 155 -11.86 12.58 -5.42
CA TRP A 155 -13.30 12.75 -5.25
C TRP A 155 -14.07 12.69 -6.56
N GLU A 156 -13.47 13.17 -7.66
CA GLU A 156 -14.01 12.97 -9.01
C GLU A 156 -14.09 11.47 -9.35
N ALA A 157 -13.02 10.72 -9.09
CA ALA A 157 -12.98 9.28 -9.29
C ALA A 157 -13.97 8.53 -8.39
N ALA A 158 -14.07 8.93 -7.10
CA ALA A 158 -15.01 8.34 -6.15
C ALA A 158 -16.47 8.57 -6.58
N MET A 159 -16.83 9.79 -7.00
CA MET A 159 -18.16 10.11 -7.50
C MET A 159 -18.56 9.18 -8.66
N TRP A 160 -17.64 9.01 -9.61
CA TRP A 160 -17.92 8.17 -10.78
C TRP A 160 -18.00 6.69 -10.42
N ALA A 161 -17.11 6.20 -9.55
CA ALA A 161 -17.09 4.81 -9.08
C ALA A 161 -18.40 4.44 -8.36
N GLY A 162 -18.86 5.31 -7.45
CA GLY A 162 -20.16 5.12 -6.76
C GLY A 162 -21.34 5.15 -7.71
N HIS A 163 -21.38 6.12 -8.65
CA HIS A 163 -22.41 6.17 -9.68
C HIS A 163 -22.47 4.89 -10.52
N ARG A 164 -21.32 4.35 -10.92
CA ARG A 164 -21.19 3.12 -11.72
C ARG A 164 -21.35 1.84 -10.90
N LYS A 165 -21.47 1.96 -9.58
CA LYS A 165 -21.63 0.82 -8.66
C LYS A 165 -20.51 -0.23 -8.83
N LEU A 166 -19.25 0.22 -8.85
CA LEU A 166 -18.09 -0.63 -9.09
C LEU A 166 -17.76 -1.49 -7.86
N ASP A 167 -18.54 -2.54 -7.60
CA ASP A 167 -18.40 -3.44 -6.46
C ASP A 167 -17.18 -4.38 -6.55
N ASN A 168 -16.44 -4.30 -7.64
CA ASN A 168 -15.12 -4.92 -7.81
C ASN A 168 -13.95 -3.96 -7.50
N LEU A 169 -14.21 -2.75 -6.99
CA LEU A 169 -13.21 -1.76 -6.59
C LEU A 169 -13.11 -1.65 -5.07
N VAL A 170 -11.90 -1.71 -4.55
CA VAL A 170 -11.58 -1.42 -3.14
C VAL A 170 -10.54 -0.30 -3.09
N VAL A 171 -10.91 0.83 -2.48
CA VAL A 171 -10.01 1.94 -2.17
C VAL A 171 -9.56 1.81 -0.72
N ILE A 172 -8.28 1.69 -0.48
CA ILE A 172 -7.69 1.59 0.87
C ILE A 172 -7.01 2.93 1.17
N VAL A 173 -7.36 3.54 2.29
CA VAL A 173 -6.71 4.76 2.77
C VAL A 173 -5.77 4.40 3.91
N ASP A 174 -4.46 4.54 3.69
CA ASP A 174 -3.45 4.49 4.75
C ASP A 174 -3.56 5.76 5.59
N ASN A 175 -4.38 5.68 6.64
CA ASN A 175 -4.68 6.80 7.52
C ASN A 175 -3.71 6.84 8.69
N ASN A 176 -2.48 7.30 8.44
CA ASN A 176 -1.42 7.45 9.43
C ASN A 176 -1.34 8.85 10.06
N ASN A 177 -2.23 9.76 9.67
CA ASN A 177 -2.37 11.14 10.13
C ASN A 177 -1.16 12.06 9.84
N LEU A 178 -0.21 11.64 9.00
CA LEU A 178 0.99 12.42 8.72
C LEU A 178 1.27 12.55 7.21
N GLN A 179 1.51 13.76 6.77
CA GLN A 179 2.06 14.08 5.46
C GLN A 179 3.45 14.73 5.59
N ILE A 180 4.04 15.20 4.49
CA ILE A 180 5.42 15.71 4.46
C ILE A 180 5.66 16.85 5.44
N ASP A 181 4.70 17.78 5.57
CA ASP A 181 4.84 19.05 6.32
C ASP A 181 4.27 18.97 7.75
N GLY A 182 3.73 17.83 8.17
CA GLY A 182 3.14 17.67 9.51
C GLY A 182 1.93 16.77 9.55
N SER A 183 1.06 16.97 10.54
CA SER A 183 -0.20 16.24 10.61
C SER A 183 -1.14 16.69 9.49
N VAL A 184 -1.93 15.76 8.96
CA VAL A 184 -2.92 16.11 7.93
C VAL A 184 -3.99 17.05 8.48
N GLU A 185 -4.22 17.05 9.79
CA GLU A 185 -5.18 17.98 10.44
C GLU A 185 -4.67 19.41 10.43
N ASP A 186 -3.37 19.61 10.67
CA ASP A 186 -2.77 20.95 10.72
C ASP A 186 -2.53 21.53 9.32
N VAL A 187 -2.19 20.68 8.34
CA VAL A 187 -1.86 21.15 6.99
C VAL A 187 -3.12 21.39 6.15
N CYS A 188 -3.94 20.37 5.98
CA CYS A 188 -5.24 20.45 5.29
C CYS A 188 -6.08 19.21 5.65
N SER A 189 -6.96 19.34 6.63
CA SER A 189 -7.69 18.20 7.18
C SER A 189 -8.57 17.49 6.16
N PRO A 190 -8.33 16.20 5.88
CA PRO A 190 -9.19 15.38 5.03
C PRO A 190 -10.43 14.88 5.78
N TYR A 191 -10.51 15.07 7.10
CA TYR A 191 -11.59 14.52 7.93
C TYR A 191 -12.92 15.25 7.76
N PRO A 192 -14.06 14.56 7.97
CA PRO A 192 -14.20 13.13 8.25
C PRO A 192 -14.13 12.29 6.96
N ILE A 193 -13.09 11.47 6.83
CA ILE A 193 -12.82 10.69 5.61
C ILE A 193 -13.95 9.71 5.29
N ASN A 194 -14.42 8.97 6.30
CA ASN A 194 -15.49 7.99 6.17
C ASN A 194 -16.77 8.63 5.60
N LYS A 195 -17.20 9.77 6.14
CA LYS A 195 -18.42 10.48 5.69
C LYS A 195 -18.32 10.97 4.24
N LYS A 196 -17.12 11.35 3.79
CA LYS A 196 -16.89 11.77 2.41
C LYS A 196 -17.08 10.59 1.44
N PHE A 197 -16.50 9.41 1.73
CA PHE A 197 -16.70 8.22 0.90
C PHE A 197 -18.15 7.73 0.95
N GLU A 198 -18.79 7.73 2.13
CA GLU A 198 -20.22 7.42 2.26
C GLU A 198 -21.09 8.31 1.36
N ALA A 199 -20.80 9.63 1.31
CA ALA A 199 -21.53 10.59 0.47
C ALA A 199 -21.39 10.30 -1.03
N PHE A 200 -20.32 9.62 -1.45
CA PHE A 200 -20.12 9.13 -2.82
C PHE A 200 -20.61 7.70 -3.03
N ASN A 201 -21.46 7.17 -2.14
CA ASN A 201 -22.06 5.82 -2.21
C ASN A 201 -21.02 4.69 -2.17
N PHE A 202 -19.97 4.84 -1.35
CA PHE A 202 -19.10 3.73 -0.99
C PHE A 202 -19.60 3.01 0.26
N HIS A 203 -19.43 1.71 0.31
CA HIS A 203 -19.41 0.98 1.56
C HIS A 203 -18.13 1.29 2.30
N VAL A 204 -18.21 1.77 3.54
CA VAL A 204 -17.04 2.22 4.29
C VAL A 204 -16.77 1.32 5.49
N ILE A 205 -15.53 0.84 5.58
CA ILE A 205 -15.06 -0.02 6.68
C ILE A 205 -13.88 0.69 7.35
N ASN A 206 -13.94 0.86 8.69
CA ASN A 206 -12.84 1.43 9.47
C ASN A 206 -12.14 0.32 10.23
N ILE A 207 -10.80 0.26 10.15
CA ILE A 207 -9.98 -0.76 10.79
C ILE A 207 -8.72 -0.19 11.43
N ASP A 208 -8.13 -0.95 12.36
CA ASP A 208 -6.71 -0.87 12.64
C ASP A 208 -5.97 -1.59 11.50
N GLY A 209 -5.21 -0.83 10.71
CA GLY A 209 -4.47 -1.33 9.55
C GLY A 209 -3.19 -2.08 9.92
N ASN A 210 -2.89 -2.26 11.21
CA ASN A 210 -1.80 -3.08 11.71
C ASN A 210 -2.31 -4.35 12.46
N ASP A 211 -3.61 -4.65 12.39
CA ASP A 211 -4.27 -5.82 12.97
C ASP A 211 -4.76 -6.75 11.86
N PHE A 212 -4.15 -7.92 11.71
CA PHE A 212 -4.48 -8.87 10.64
C PHE A 212 -5.88 -9.49 10.78
N ASP A 213 -6.47 -9.56 11.96
CA ASP A 213 -7.86 -10.03 12.12
C ASP A 213 -8.83 -9.00 11.55
N GLN A 214 -8.60 -7.70 11.82
CA GLN A 214 -9.42 -6.63 11.28
C GLN A 214 -9.21 -6.47 9.77
N ILE A 215 -7.96 -6.56 9.28
CA ILE A 215 -7.66 -6.54 7.85
C ILE A 215 -8.42 -7.68 7.14
N ARG A 216 -8.31 -8.90 7.64
CA ARG A 216 -9.00 -10.08 7.07
C ARG A 216 -10.51 -9.91 7.05
N ALA A 217 -11.10 -9.43 8.15
CA ALA A 217 -12.54 -9.18 8.24
C ALA A 217 -12.99 -8.13 7.22
N ALA A 218 -12.24 -7.03 7.07
CA ALA A 218 -12.57 -5.95 6.15
C ALA A 218 -12.53 -6.40 4.68
N PHE A 219 -11.52 -7.15 4.27
CA PHE A 219 -11.44 -7.66 2.90
C PHE A 219 -12.52 -8.72 2.61
N LYS A 220 -12.86 -9.55 3.60
CA LYS A 220 -14.01 -10.47 3.48
C LYS A 220 -15.30 -9.69 3.27
N GLU A 221 -15.57 -8.67 4.09
CA GLU A 221 -16.75 -7.81 3.97
C GLU A 221 -16.78 -7.08 2.62
N ALA A 222 -15.64 -6.59 2.14
CA ALA A 222 -15.51 -5.96 0.84
C ALA A 222 -15.85 -6.92 -0.33
N ARG A 223 -15.50 -8.21 -0.23
CA ARG A 223 -15.88 -9.22 -1.24
C ARG A 223 -17.37 -9.50 -1.25
N GLU A 224 -18.00 -9.46 -0.09
CA GLU A 224 -19.44 -9.71 0.09
C GLU A 224 -20.28 -8.49 -0.30
N THR A 225 -19.72 -7.28 -0.28
CA THR A 225 -20.40 -6.04 -0.69
C THR A 225 -20.69 -6.04 -2.19
N LYS A 226 -21.96 -5.79 -2.53
CA LYS A 226 -22.44 -5.77 -3.92
C LYS A 226 -23.16 -4.46 -4.24
N GLY A 227 -23.03 -4.04 -5.51
CA GLY A 227 -23.70 -2.87 -6.03
C GLY A 227 -23.13 -1.53 -5.59
N MET A 228 -21.97 -1.49 -4.91
CA MET A 228 -21.24 -0.28 -4.55
C MET A 228 -19.75 -0.59 -4.33
N PRO A 229 -18.83 0.36 -4.61
CA PRO A 229 -17.41 0.19 -4.27
C PRO A 229 -17.21 0.23 -2.74
N THR A 230 -16.06 -0.30 -2.29
CA THR A 230 -15.69 -0.28 -0.87
C THR A 230 -14.53 0.67 -0.62
N ALA A 231 -14.59 1.43 0.47
CA ALA A 231 -13.48 2.19 1.02
C ALA A 231 -13.08 1.61 2.39
N ILE A 232 -11.83 1.17 2.53
CA ILE A 232 -11.27 0.71 3.80
C ILE A 232 -10.40 1.84 4.35
N ILE A 233 -10.82 2.44 5.46
CA ILE A 233 -10.05 3.47 6.17
C ILE A 233 -9.20 2.76 7.21
N ALA A 234 -7.94 2.55 6.89
CA ALA A 234 -7.01 1.79 7.71
C ALA A 234 -6.17 2.75 8.57
N LYS A 235 -6.48 2.83 9.86
CA LYS A 235 -5.63 3.55 10.81
C LYS A 235 -4.32 2.79 10.96
N THR A 236 -3.20 3.46 10.69
CA THR A 236 -1.86 2.86 10.71
C THR A 236 -0.89 3.74 11.51
N VAL A 237 0.33 3.22 11.70
CA VAL A 237 1.43 3.97 12.32
C VAL A 237 2.47 4.25 11.24
N LYS A 238 2.69 5.54 10.91
CA LYS A 238 3.77 5.94 10.00
C LYS A 238 5.13 5.52 10.58
N GLY A 239 5.96 4.84 9.79
CA GLY A 239 7.25 4.33 10.27
C GLY A 239 7.17 3.08 11.13
N LYS A 240 6.06 2.32 11.09
CA LYS A 240 5.76 1.15 11.93
C LYS A 240 6.92 0.16 12.02
N GLY A 241 7.29 -0.17 13.26
CA GLY A 241 8.31 -1.17 13.59
C GLY A 241 9.72 -0.61 13.78
N VAL A 242 9.96 0.68 13.49
CA VAL A 242 11.24 1.37 13.70
C VAL A 242 11.06 2.49 14.73
N SER A 243 11.64 2.34 15.90
CA SER A 243 11.35 3.16 17.08
C SER A 243 11.45 4.67 16.86
N PHE A 244 12.47 5.13 16.13
CA PHE A 244 12.70 6.55 15.86
C PHE A 244 11.94 7.06 14.62
N MET A 245 11.30 6.20 13.85
CA MET A 245 10.48 6.56 12.67
C MET A 245 8.98 6.61 12.99
N GLU A 246 8.53 5.87 14.02
CA GLU A 246 7.10 5.80 14.36
C GLU A 246 6.54 7.19 14.69
N ASN A 247 5.44 7.55 14.01
CA ASN A 247 4.74 8.83 14.18
C ASN A 247 5.61 10.08 13.97
N ALA A 248 6.70 9.98 13.20
CA ALA A 248 7.61 11.06 12.93
C ALA A 248 7.53 11.53 11.47
N ALA A 249 6.95 12.73 11.22
CA ALA A 249 6.76 13.29 9.89
C ALA A 249 8.08 13.44 9.12
N GLY A 250 9.19 13.75 9.81
CA GLY A 250 10.52 13.88 9.20
C GLY A 250 11.03 12.64 8.46
N TRP A 251 10.45 11.46 8.71
CA TRP A 251 10.74 10.20 8.01
C TRP A 251 9.85 9.95 6.80
N HIS A 252 9.12 10.97 6.35
CA HIS A 252 8.32 10.84 5.13
C HIS A 252 9.19 10.51 3.92
N GLY A 253 10.27 11.26 3.69
CA GLY A 253 11.13 11.13 2.50
C GLY A 253 12.63 11.16 2.81
N LYS A 254 13.06 10.77 4.01
CA LYS A 254 14.45 10.72 4.46
C LYS A 254 14.92 9.26 4.49
N ALA A 255 16.08 8.97 3.86
CA ALA A 255 16.74 7.69 4.01
C ALA A 255 17.53 7.65 5.33
N PRO A 256 17.58 6.50 6.04
CA PRO A 256 18.43 6.34 7.21
C PRO A 256 19.90 6.36 6.79
N ASN A 257 20.77 6.95 7.63
CA ASN A 257 22.22 6.80 7.54
C ASN A 257 22.65 5.42 8.09
N ASP A 258 23.96 5.13 8.10
CA ASP A 258 24.46 3.81 8.50
C ASP A 258 24.12 3.48 9.98
N GLU A 259 24.24 4.44 10.90
CA GLU A 259 23.87 4.26 12.31
C GLU A 259 22.36 4.09 12.50
N GLU A 260 21.57 4.92 11.82
CA GLU A 260 20.10 4.84 11.82
C GLU A 260 19.62 3.50 11.21
N TYR A 261 20.33 3.00 10.20
CA TYR A 261 20.05 1.69 9.58
C TYR A 261 20.27 0.54 10.58
N GLU A 262 21.40 0.52 11.27
CA GLU A 262 21.69 -0.52 12.28
C GLU A 262 20.63 -0.53 13.41
N ILE A 263 20.22 0.64 13.89
CA ILE A 263 19.16 0.74 14.91
C ILE A 263 17.83 0.21 14.36
N ALA A 264 17.45 0.60 13.14
CA ALA A 264 16.21 0.15 12.52
C ALA A 264 16.19 -1.37 12.32
N MET A 265 17.30 -1.96 11.87
CA MET A 265 17.42 -3.41 11.70
C MET A 265 17.37 -4.13 13.05
N ALA A 266 18.03 -3.61 14.09
CA ALA A 266 17.96 -4.19 15.43
C ALA A 266 16.53 -4.18 16.01
N ASP A 267 15.76 -3.09 15.80
CA ASP A 267 14.36 -3.01 16.20
C ASP A 267 13.52 -4.12 15.51
N LEU A 268 13.70 -4.29 14.20
CA LEU A 268 12.97 -5.28 13.40
C LEU A 268 13.41 -6.72 13.68
N GLU A 269 14.69 -6.97 13.98
CA GLU A 269 15.20 -8.27 14.41
C GLU A 269 14.58 -8.67 15.75
N LYS A 270 14.61 -7.76 16.72
CA LYS A 270 13.99 -7.97 18.03
C LYS A 270 12.48 -8.26 17.91
N ALA A 271 11.78 -7.52 17.03
CA ALA A 271 10.37 -7.80 16.75
C ALA A 271 10.18 -9.21 16.16
N GLY A 272 11.03 -9.62 15.21
CA GLY A 272 11.00 -10.95 14.62
C GLY A 272 11.28 -12.08 15.61
N GLU A 273 12.23 -11.90 16.53
CA GLU A 273 12.50 -12.85 17.61
C GLU A 273 11.28 -13.02 18.54
N ALA A 274 10.60 -11.93 18.89
CA ALA A 274 9.39 -11.96 19.70
C ALA A 274 8.25 -12.73 19.00
N LEU A 275 8.15 -12.62 17.68
CA LEU A 275 7.19 -13.39 16.88
C LEU A 275 7.54 -14.89 16.79
N CYS A 276 8.79 -15.26 16.95
CA CYS A 276 9.22 -16.67 16.98
C CYS A 276 8.92 -17.36 18.32
N GLN A 277 8.66 -16.59 19.37
CA GLN A 277 8.33 -17.10 20.72
C GLN A 277 6.82 -17.28 20.95
N LYS A 278 5.97 -16.75 20.04
CA LYS A 278 4.52 -16.96 20.03
C LYS A 278 4.17 -18.33 19.40
#